data_3bea851523981f778fbf8bc9f068ad92
#
_entry.id   3bea851523981f778fbf8bc9f068ad92
#
_cell.length_a   1.000
_cell.length_b   1.000
_cell.length_c   1.000
_cell.angle_alpha   90.00
_cell.angle_beta   90.00
_cell.angle_gamma   90.00
#
_symmetry.space_group_name_H-M   'P 1'
#
loop_
_entity.id
_entity.type
_entity.pdbx_description
1 polymer ?
#
loop_
_entity_poly.entity_id
_entity_poly.type
_entity_poly.pdbx_seq_one_letter_code
_entity_poly.pdbx_strand_id
1 'polypeptide(L)'
;MDSLYSVMPALTRKYELVIIPTTCGTGSEVTNIAVFNRTRMGTKMGLVGEAMYADKAVLIPELLSGLPFGVFATSSIDALVHAVESCLSPNATSYTKLFGYKAIEMIVSGYKKIVTNGRGARLALLDDFLVASNYAGIAFGTAGCGTVHAMAYPLGGQYHVAHGESNYAIFTGVMKKYMSIKSDGEIAVMNKYLANLLDCQTTDVYEKLEELLNQLLPKKSLHEYGVKPEEIRLFAESVMENQQRLLKNSFVPMTTE
;
A
#
# COMPACT_ATOMS: atom_id res chain seq x y z
N MET A 1 3.17 -20.93 -14.55
CA MET A 1 3.12 -20.12 -13.34
C MET A 1 2.54 -20.87 -12.14
N ASP A 2 1.46 -21.64 -12.28
CA ASP A 2 0.86 -22.42 -11.17
C ASP A 2 1.86 -23.40 -10.53
N SER A 3 2.75 -23.99 -11.33
CA SER A 3 3.85 -24.83 -10.84
C SER A 3 4.88 -24.08 -9.98
N LEU A 4 5.05 -22.77 -10.15
CA LEU A 4 5.99 -21.99 -9.33
C LEU A 4 5.49 -21.85 -7.88
N TYR A 5 4.19 -21.71 -7.68
CA TYR A 5 3.61 -21.59 -6.32
C TYR A 5 3.84 -22.85 -5.48
N SER A 6 3.85 -24.03 -6.12
CA SER A 6 4.08 -25.31 -5.42
C SER A 6 5.54 -25.55 -5.08
N VAL A 7 6.49 -24.99 -5.84
CA VAL A 7 7.93 -25.22 -5.66
C VAL A 7 8.66 -24.06 -4.97
N MET A 8 8.00 -22.91 -4.77
CA MET A 8 8.63 -21.72 -4.16
C MET A 8 9.41 -21.98 -2.87
N PRO A 9 8.88 -22.76 -1.90
CA PRO A 9 9.63 -23.02 -0.66
C PRO A 9 10.96 -23.73 -0.86
N ALA A 10 11.13 -24.44 -1.96
CA ALA A 10 12.35 -25.19 -2.30
C ALA A 10 13.28 -24.43 -3.26
N LEU A 11 12.89 -23.24 -3.74
CA LEU A 11 13.71 -22.48 -4.65
C LEU A 11 14.91 -21.85 -3.93
N THR A 12 16.06 -21.96 -4.55
CA THR A 12 17.28 -21.29 -4.13
C THR A 12 17.79 -20.39 -5.24
N ARG A 13 18.42 -19.28 -4.87
CA ARG A 13 19.05 -18.40 -5.88
C ARG A 13 20.42 -18.94 -6.27
N LYS A 14 20.73 -18.75 -7.55
CA LYS A 14 22.04 -19.07 -8.13
C LYS A 14 22.98 -17.87 -8.16
N TYR A 15 22.43 -16.65 -8.20
CA TYR A 15 23.17 -15.39 -8.34
C TYR A 15 22.79 -14.39 -7.25
N GLU A 16 23.70 -13.49 -6.93
CA GLU A 16 23.44 -12.33 -6.09
C GLU A 16 22.35 -11.46 -6.75
N LEU A 17 21.40 -10.98 -5.93
CA LEU A 17 20.31 -10.10 -6.36
C LEU A 17 20.52 -8.72 -5.72
N VAL A 18 20.73 -7.72 -6.56
CA VAL A 18 20.76 -6.31 -6.14
C VAL A 18 19.53 -5.63 -6.71
N ILE A 19 18.73 -4.98 -5.85
CA ILE A 19 17.53 -4.26 -6.28
C ILE A 19 17.74 -2.75 -6.05
N ILE A 20 17.49 -1.99 -7.12
CA ILE A 20 17.58 -0.53 -7.15
C ILE A 20 16.17 -0.02 -7.51
N PRO A 21 15.37 0.49 -6.54
CA PRO A 21 14.02 0.96 -6.85
C PRO A 21 14.05 2.23 -7.69
N THR A 22 13.14 2.30 -8.67
CA THR A 22 12.94 3.46 -9.55
C THR A 22 11.61 4.15 -9.30
N THR A 23 10.88 3.74 -8.25
CA THR A 23 9.67 4.35 -7.73
C THR A 23 9.73 4.36 -6.20
N CYS A 24 8.94 5.21 -5.55
CA CYS A 24 8.87 5.31 -4.10
C CYS A 24 7.57 4.70 -3.56
N GLY A 25 7.33 3.42 -3.83
CA GLY A 25 6.04 2.79 -3.50
C GLY A 25 6.11 1.37 -2.99
N THR A 26 6.72 0.49 -3.77
CA THR A 26 6.54 -0.96 -3.59
C THR A 26 7.37 -1.57 -2.47
N GLY A 27 8.48 -0.95 -2.05
CA GLY A 27 9.42 -1.56 -1.10
C GLY A 27 9.97 -2.92 -1.55
N SER A 28 9.96 -3.20 -2.86
CA SER A 28 10.35 -4.51 -3.40
C SER A 28 11.80 -4.88 -3.11
N GLU A 29 12.65 -3.89 -2.87
CA GLU A 29 14.07 -4.05 -2.56
C GLU A 29 14.32 -4.65 -1.16
N VAL A 30 13.31 -4.65 -0.30
CA VAL A 30 13.39 -5.18 1.08
C VAL A 30 12.31 -6.22 1.38
N THR A 31 11.63 -6.74 0.36
CA THR A 31 10.58 -7.75 0.52
C THR A 31 10.86 -9.01 -0.29
N ASN A 32 10.21 -10.10 0.08
CA ASN A 32 10.32 -11.39 -0.61
C ASN A 32 9.08 -11.70 -1.46
N ILE A 33 8.45 -10.67 -2.03
CA ILE A 33 7.17 -10.78 -2.74
C ILE A 33 7.33 -10.29 -4.18
N ALA A 34 6.84 -11.08 -5.15
CA ALA A 34 6.57 -10.62 -6.50
C ALA A 34 5.09 -10.82 -6.83
N VAL A 35 4.43 -9.79 -7.32
CA VAL A 35 3.00 -9.84 -7.65
C VAL A 35 2.82 -9.98 -9.15
N PHE A 36 2.12 -11.04 -9.56
CA PHE A 36 1.84 -11.37 -10.95
C PHE A 36 0.36 -11.20 -11.27
N ASN A 37 0.07 -10.68 -12.47
CA ASN A 37 -1.29 -10.68 -12.99
C ASN A 37 -1.65 -12.09 -13.51
N ARG A 38 -2.64 -12.72 -12.87
CA ARG A 38 -3.19 -14.01 -13.31
C ARG A 38 -4.36 -13.77 -14.26
N THR A 39 -4.05 -13.47 -15.50
CA THR A 39 -5.03 -13.05 -16.53
C THR A 39 -6.18 -14.03 -16.71
N ARG A 40 -5.95 -15.34 -16.56
CA ARG A 40 -7.01 -16.37 -16.64
C ARG A 40 -8.01 -16.30 -15.48
N MET A 41 -7.61 -15.72 -14.35
CA MET A 41 -8.44 -15.61 -13.15
C MET A 41 -8.94 -14.16 -12.91
N GLY A 42 -8.56 -13.22 -13.78
CA GLY A 42 -8.93 -11.81 -13.64
C GLY A 42 -8.45 -11.16 -12.33
N THR A 43 -7.37 -11.68 -11.73
CA THR A 43 -6.87 -11.16 -10.44
C THR A 43 -5.36 -11.13 -10.39
N LYS A 44 -4.82 -10.46 -9.37
CA LYS A 44 -3.39 -10.48 -9.04
C LYS A 44 -3.12 -11.50 -7.94
N MET A 45 -1.91 -12.04 -7.92
CA MET A 45 -1.47 -12.98 -6.88
C MET A 45 0.00 -12.77 -6.54
N GLY A 46 0.28 -12.68 -5.24
CA GLY A 46 1.65 -12.58 -4.72
C GLY A 46 2.33 -13.95 -4.67
N LEU A 47 3.53 -14.04 -5.21
CA LEU A 47 4.44 -15.16 -5.03
C LEU A 47 5.43 -14.75 -3.93
N VAL A 48 5.53 -15.55 -2.87
CA VAL A 48 6.32 -15.23 -1.68
C VAL A 48 7.34 -16.34 -1.42
N GLY A 49 8.60 -16.00 -1.20
CA GLY A 49 9.63 -16.98 -0.86
C GLY A 49 10.96 -16.35 -0.47
N GLU A 50 11.70 -17.01 0.41
CA GLU A 50 12.99 -16.55 0.93
C GLU A 50 14.01 -16.23 -0.20
N ALA A 51 13.99 -17.03 -1.27
CA ALA A 51 14.86 -16.81 -2.44
C ALA A 51 14.63 -15.48 -3.16
N MET A 52 13.54 -14.77 -2.85
CA MET A 52 13.19 -13.50 -3.48
C MET A 52 13.70 -12.27 -2.73
N TYR A 53 14.20 -12.42 -1.50
CA TYR A 53 14.89 -11.30 -0.83
C TYR A 53 16.13 -10.88 -1.62
N ALA A 54 16.33 -9.59 -1.80
CA ALA A 54 17.57 -9.07 -2.34
C ALA A 54 18.72 -9.26 -1.34
N ASP A 55 19.93 -9.47 -1.84
CA ASP A 55 21.14 -9.44 -1.01
C ASP A 55 21.54 -8.00 -0.70
N LYS A 56 21.20 -7.08 -1.59
CA LYS A 56 21.45 -5.65 -1.43
C LYS A 56 20.29 -4.84 -1.97
N ALA A 57 19.84 -3.87 -1.17
CA ALA A 57 18.96 -2.78 -1.58
C ALA A 57 19.80 -1.51 -1.74
N VAL A 58 19.74 -0.85 -2.90
CA VAL A 58 20.51 0.37 -3.18
C VAL A 58 19.53 1.48 -3.51
N LEU A 59 19.46 2.50 -2.67
CA LEU A 59 18.56 3.64 -2.83
C LEU A 59 19.29 4.77 -3.52
N ILE A 60 18.82 5.15 -4.71
CA ILE A 60 19.38 6.22 -5.54
C ILE A 60 18.25 7.22 -5.86
N PRO A 61 18.08 8.28 -5.03
CA PRO A 61 16.97 9.23 -5.19
C PRO A 61 16.93 9.92 -6.55
N GLU A 62 18.07 10.14 -7.17
CA GLU A 62 18.22 10.79 -8.47
C GLU A 62 17.46 10.04 -9.58
N LEU A 63 17.30 8.73 -9.48
CA LEU A 63 16.53 7.92 -10.45
C LEU A 63 15.04 8.27 -10.46
N LEU A 64 14.54 8.91 -9.40
CA LEU A 64 13.14 9.34 -9.30
C LEU A 64 12.91 10.73 -9.90
N SER A 65 13.97 11.49 -10.24
CA SER A 65 13.86 12.87 -10.71
C SER A 65 13.02 13.00 -11.98
N GLY A 66 13.15 12.05 -12.90
CA GLY A 66 12.39 11.99 -14.15
C GLY A 66 11.00 11.37 -14.05
N LEU A 67 10.56 10.92 -12.86
CA LEU A 67 9.24 10.28 -12.70
C LEU A 67 8.12 11.28 -13.03
N PRO A 68 7.13 10.92 -13.87
CA PRO A 68 5.93 11.72 -14.02
C PRO A 68 5.23 11.91 -12.67
N PHE A 69 4.66 13.10 -12.42
CA PHE A 69 4.04 13.40 -11.11
C PHE A 69 2.93 12.40 -10.73
N GLY A 70 2.12 11.95 -11.70
CA GLY A 70 1.08 10.94 -11.45
C GLY A 70 1.67 9.61 -10.98
N VAL A 71 2.79 9.17 -11.54
CA VAL A 71 3.48 7.93 -11.12
C VAL A 71 4.09 8.10 -9.73
N PHE A 72 4.70 9.25 -9.44
CA PHE A 72 5.18 9.60 -8.10
C PHE A 72 4.03 9.55 -7.08
N ALA A 73 2.90 10.21 -7.37
CA ALA A 73 1.76 10.27 -6.47
C ALA A 73 1.16 8.89 -6.21
N THR A 74 0.88 8.10 -7.27
CA THR A 74 0.33 6.75 -7.13
C THR A 74 1.27 5.83 -6.37
N SER A 75 2.58 5.86 -6.63
CA SER A 75 3.53 5.00 -5.94
C SER A 75 3.72 5.42 -4.47
N SER A 76 3.84 6.69 -4.16
CA SER A 76 4.01 7.14 -2.77
C SER A 76 2.75 6.96 -1.92
N ILE A 77 1.55 7.05 -2.52
CA ILE A 77 0.29 6.68 -1.84
C ILE A 77 0.27 5.17 -1.55
N ASP A 78 0.78 4.33 -2.44
CA ASP A 78 0.93 2.90 -2.20
C ASP A 78 1.81 2.62 -0.97
N ALA A 79 2.96 3.31 -0.86
CA ALA A 79 3.82 3.22 0.33
C ALA A 79 3.09 3.66 1.61
N LEU A 80 2.27 4.72 1.55
CA LEU A 80 1.46 5.14 2.69
C LEU A 80 0.47 4.05 3.10
N VAL A 81 -0.20 3.42 2.15
CA VAL A 81 -1.15 2.32 2.42
C VAL A 81 -0.41 1.11 3.00
N HIS A 82 0.76 0.74 2.47
CA HIS A 82 1.62 -0.31 3.03
C HIS A 82 1.93 -0.04 4.52
N ALA A 83 2.36 1.18 4.83
CA ALA A 83 2.73 1.56 6.19
C ALA A 83 1.53 1.54 7.15
N VAL A 84 0.36 2.06 6.73
CA VAL A 84 -0.85 2.06 7.55
C VAL A 84 -1.37 0.65 7.78
N GLU A 85 -1.52 -0.16 6.74
CA GLU A 85 -2.02 -1.53 6.89
C GLU A 85 -1.07 -2.41 7.71
N SER A 86 0.24 -2.27 7.52
CA SER A 86 1.23 -3.02 8.31
C SER A 86 1.19 -2.67 9.80
N CYS A 87 0.99 -1.39 10.15
CA CYS A 87 0.84 -0.97 11.55
C CYS A 87 -0.45 -1.50 12.19
N LEU A 88 -1.53 -1.63 11.42
CA LEU A 88 -2.83 -2.13 11.88
C LEU A 88 -2.92 -3.67 11.87
N SER A 89 -1.98 -4.34 11.23
CA SER A 89 -1.96 -5.80 11.13
C SER A 89 -1.86 -6.47 12.50
N PRO A 90 -2.57 -7.58 12.75
CA PRO A 90 -2.38 -8.39 13.95
C PRO A 90 -0.96 -8.97 14.08
N ASN A 91 -0.20 -9.03 12.99
CA ASN A 91 1.20 -9.47 12.98
C ASN A 91 2.19 -8.32 13.23
N ALA A 92 1.71 -7.08 13.43
CA ALA A 92 2.57 -5.94 13.71
C ALA A 92 3.30 -6.11 15.04
N THR A 93 4.61 -5.86 15.03
CA THR A 93 5.47 -5.83 16.20
C THR A 93 5.88 -4.39 16.52
N SER A 94 6.45 -4.16 17.70
CA SER A 94 7.05 -2.85 18.00
C SER A 94 8.12 -2.44 16.98
N TYR A 95 8.85 -3.43 16.44
CA TYR A 95 9.87 -3.20 15.43
C TYR A 95 9.27 -2.77 14.09
N THR A 96 8.27 -3.50 13.57
CA THR A 96 7.62 -3.13 12.32
C THR A 96 6.87 -1.81 12.41
N LYS A 97 6.25 -1.52 13.55
CA LYS A 97 5.58 -0.24 13.83
C LYS A 97 6.54 0.95 13.83
N LEU A 98 7.77 0.78 14.33
CA LEU A 98 8.79 1.82 14.28
C LEU A 98 9.00 2.34 12.86
N PHE A 99 9.17 1.42 11.90
CA PHE A 99 9.33 1.78 10.48
C PHE A 99 8.03 2.27 9.86
N GLY A 100 6.90 1.61 10.12
CA GLY A 100 5.60 1.98 9.56
C GLY A 100 5.17 3.39 9.96
N TYR A 101 5.20 3.73 11.24
CA TYR A 101 4.85 5.07 11.70
C TYR A 101 5.81 6.14 11.19
N LYS A 102 7.12 5.82 11.08
CA LYS A 102 8.08 6.76 10.51
C LYS A 102 7.85 7.00 9.02
N ALA A 103 7.50 5.95 8.26
CA ALA A 103 7.11 6.09 6.86
C ALA A 103 5.87 6.98 6.70
N ILE A 104 4.84 6.78 7.52
CA ILE A 104 3.63 7.62 7.52
C ILE A 104 3.97 9.09 7.76
N GLU A 105 4.77 9.37 8.79
CA GLU A 105 5.23 10.73 9.11
C GLU A 105 5.93 11.41 7.93
N MET A 106 6.92 10.71 7.35
CA MET A 106 7.71 11.25 6.23
C MET A 106 6.84 11.54 5.01
N ILE A 107 5.95 10.60 4.65
CA ILE A 107 5.07 10.73 3.48
C ILE A 107 4.06 11.87 3.69
N VAL A 108 3.34 11.89 4.81
CA VAL A 108 2.31 12.92 5.09
C VAL A 108 2.95 14.31 5.19
N SER A 109 4.09 14.42 5.87
CA SER A 109 4.83 15.69 5.95
C SER A 109 5.34 16.16 4.58
N GLY A 110 5.82 15.21 3.76
CA GLY A 110 6.23 15.48 2.39
C GLY A 110 5.05 15.97 1.53
N TYR A 111 3.88 15.35 1.65
CA TYR A 111 2.69 15.78 0.93
C TYR A 111 2.23 17.20 1.32
N LYS A 112 2.24 17.54 2.61
CA LYS A 112 1.93 18.90 3.06
C LYS A 112 2.88 19.93 2.42
N LYS A 113 4.18 19.62 2.34
CA LYS A 113 5.16 20.48 1.67
C LYS A 113 4.90 20.62 0.16
N ILE A 114 4.55 19.53 -0.52
CA ILE A 114 4.25 19.54 -1.96
C ILE A 114 2.98 20.33 -2.24
N VAL A 115 1.93 20.17 -1.44
CA VAL A 115 0.68 20.92 -1.58
C VAL A 115 0.91 22.41 -1.36
N THR A 116 1.70 22.78 -0.37
CA THR A 116 2.00 24.20 -0.06
C THR A 116 2.89 24.87 -1.11
N ASN A 117 3.90 24.14 -1.62
CA ASN A 117 4.97 24.74 -2.46
C ASN A 117 4.86 24.35 -3.95
N GLY A 118 3.82 23.60 -4.32
CA GLY A 118 3.59 23.12 -5.68
C GLY A 118 4.32 21.81 -6.00
N ARG A 119 3.90 21.16 -7.10
CA ARG A 119 4.35 19.82 -7.51
C ARG A 119 5.86 19.68 -7.68
N GLY A 120 6.55 20.77 -8.04
CA GLY A 120 8.00 20.80 -8.21
C GLY A 120 8.77 20.61 -6.91
N ALA A 121 8.18 20.95 -5.76
CA ALA A 121 8.81 20.77 -4.44
C ALA A 121 9.17 19.32 -4.13
N ARG A 122 8.52 18.34 -4.79
CA ARG A 122 8.86 16.92 -4.65
C ARG A 122 10.33 16.59 -4.95
N LEU A 123 10.97 17.37 -5.85
CA LEU A 123 12.34 17.08 -6.26
C LEU A 123 13.36 17.23 -5.12
N ALA A 124 13.08 18.10 -4.15
CA ALA A 124 13.89 18.24 -2.94
C ALA A 124 13.56 17.19 -1.85
N LEU A 125 12.56 16.33 -2.09
CA LEU A 125 12.05 15.36 -1.14
C LEU A 125 12.19 13.90 -1.65
N LEU A 126 12.88 13.69 -2.77
CA LEU A 126 12.99 12.35 -3.38
C LEU A 126 13.67 11.35 -2.46
N ASP A 127 14.69 11.77 -1.71
CA ASP A 127 15.35 10.94 -0.70
C ASP A 127 14.36 10.54 0.40
N ASP A 128 13.66 11.52 0.98
CA ASP A 128 12.65 11.27 2.01
C ASP A 128 11.58 10.26 1.54
N PHE A 129 11.05 10.42 0.33
CA PHE A 129 10.02 9.52 -0.20
C PHE A 129 10.57 8.13 -0.53
N LEU A 130 11.80 8.03 -1.02
CA LEU A 130 12.42 6.74 -1.31
C LEU A 130 12.72 5.97 -0.02
N VAL A 131 13.27 6.65 1.00
CA VAL A 131 13.50 6.08 2.33
C VAL A 131 12.19 5.70 3.01
N ALA A 132 11.15 6.53 2.91
CA ALA A 132 9.83 6.21 3.46
C ALA A 132 9.20 4.97 2.81
N SER A 133 9.34 4.82 1.49
CA SER A 133 8.91 3.61 0.77
C SER A 133 9.67 2.36 1.24
N ASN A 134 10.98 2.47 1.45
CA ASN A 134 11.80 1.40 2.00
C ASN A 134 11.34 1.02 3.42
N TYR A 135 11.11 1.99 4.30
CA TYR A 135 10.59 1.75 5.64
C TYR A 135 9.21 1.07 5.62
N ALA A 136 8.31 1.51 4.74
CA ALA A 136 7.03 0.84 4.53
C ALA A 136 7.24 -0.61 4.08
N GLY A 137 8.21 -0.85 3.19
CA GLY A 137 8.62 -2.18 2.73
C GLY A 137 9.07 -3.10 3.87
N ILE A 138 9.95 -2.60 4.75
CA ILE A 138 10.41 -3.33 5.95
C ILE A 138 9.22 -3.66 6.87
N ALA A 139 8.30 -2.70 7.07
CA ALA A 139 7.15 -2.89 7.92
C ALA A 139 6.20 -3.97 7.37
N PHE A 140 5.75 -3.82 6.11
CA PHE A 140 4.77 -4.77 5.57
C PHE A 140 5.38 -6.11 5.14
N GLY A 141 6.66 -6.17 4.83
CA GLY A 141 7.36 -7.42 4.52
C GLY A 141 7.22 -8.47 5.63
N THR A 142 7.14 -8.03 6.88
CA THR A 142 6.90 -8.88 8.06
C THR A 142 5.44 -8.88 8.50
N ALA A 143 4.83 -7.70 8.68
CA ALA A 143 3.48 -7.58 9.21
C ALA A 143 2.38 -7.88 8.18
N GLY A 144 2.69 -7.78 6.90
CA GLY A 144 1.75 -7.98 5.79
C GLY A 144 0.85 -6.77 5.52
N CYS A 145 0.16 -6.83 4.39
CA CYS A 145 -0.93 -5.92 4.01
C CYS A 145 -2.27 -6.63 4.16
N GLY A 146 -3.35 -5.87 4.30
CA GLY A 146 -4.66 -6.38 4.64
C GLY A 146 -5.74 -6.12 3.58
N THR A 147 -6.89 -5.63 4.05
CA THR A 147 -8.13 -5.47 3.26
C THR A 147 -7.98 -4.48 2.11
N VAL A 148 -7.26 -3.37 2.27
CA VAL A 148 -7.10 -2.38 1.19
C VAL A 148 -6.48 -3.04 -0.02
N HIS A 149 -5.33 -3.70 0.16
CA HIS A 149 -4.66 -4.42 -0.92
C HIS A 149 -5.50 -5.57 -1.48
N ALA A 150 -6.19 -6.33 -0.61
CA ALA A 150 -7.06 -7.41 -1.05
C ALA A 150 -8.17 -6.91 -1.99
N MET A 151 -8.85 -5.82 -1.62
CA MET A 151 -9.94 -5.23 -2.40
C MET A 151 -9.46 -4.46 -3.65
N ALA A 152 -8.22 -3.99 -3.67
CA ALA A 152 -7.65 -3.32 -4.84
C ALA A 152 -7.29 -4.29 -5.98
N TYR A 153 -7.08 -5.57 -5.69
CA TYR A 153 -6.64 -6.55 -6.70
C TYR A 153 -7.62 -6.77 -7.85
N PRO A 154 -8.94 -6.91 -7.64
CA PRO A 154 -9.89 -6.99 -8.75
C PRO A 154 -9.85 -5.74 -9.64
N LEU A 155 -9.80 -4.55 -9.05
CA LEU A 155 -9.73 -3.29 -9.79
C LEU A 155 -8.48 -3.21 -10.66
N GLY A 156 -7.32 -3.54 -10.11
CA GLY A 156 -6.07 -3.59 -10.87
C GLY A 156 -5.98 -4.74 -11.87
N GLY A 157 -6.62 -5.89 -11.58
CA GLY A 157 -6.58 -7.09 -12.42
C GLY A 157 -7.52 -7.04 -13.62
N GLN A 158 -8.73 -6.54 -13.43
CA GLN A 158 -9.79 -6.50 -14.46
C GLN A 158 -9.81 -5.18 -15.22
N TYR A 159 -9.65 -4.06 -14.52
CA TYR A 159 -9.75 -2.71 -15.10
C TYR A 159 -8.41 -2.06 -15.39
N HIS A 160 -7.30 -2.78 -15.14
CA HIS A 160 -5.93 -2.32 -15.41
C HIS A 160 -5.57 -0.99 -14.75
N VAL A 161 -6.25 -0.64 -13.65
CA VAL A 161 -5.92 0.55 -12.86
C VAL A 161 -4.56 0.36 -12.19
N ALA A 162 -3.74 1.41 -12.17
CA ALA A 162 -2.44 1.38 -11.51
C ALA A 162 -2.57 0.96 -10.04
N HIS A 163 -1.62 0.17 -9.52
CA HIS A 163 -1.74 -0.47 -8.21
C HIS A 163 -2.00 0.53 -7.07
N GLY A 164 -1.17 1.57 -6.97
CA GLY A 164 -1.36 2.59 -5.94
C GLY A 164 -2.65 3.41 -6.10
N GLU A 165 -3.11 3.64 -7.35
CA GLU A 165 -4.41 4.26 -7.61
C GLU A 165 -5.57 3.34 -7.19
N SER A 166 -5.46 2.03 -7.45
CA SER A 166 -6.43 1.03 -6.98
C SER A 166 -6.51 0.99 -5.45
N ASN A 167 -5.36 1.01 -4.78
CA ASN A 167 -5.29 1.06 -3.32
C ASN A 167 -5.92 2.36 -2.79
N TYR A 168 -5.61 3.51 -3.40
CA TYR A 168 -6.18 4.78 -2.97
C TYR A 168 -7.70 4.84 -3.14
N ALA A 169 -8.24 4.31 -4.22
CA ALA A 169 -9.70 4.25 -4.44
C ALA A 169 -10.45 3.58 -3.27
N ILE A 170 -9.82 2.60 -2.63
CA ILE A 170 -10.40 1.77 -1.56
C ILE A 170 -10.01 2.27 -0.15
N PHE A 171 -8.86 2.89 0.01
CA PHE A 171 -8.16 3.11 1.27
C PHE A 171 -9.01 3.73 2.37
N THR A 172 -9.46 4.96 2.18
CA THR A 172 -10.20 5.70 3.23
C THR A 172 -11.56 5.07 3.54
N GLY A 173 -12.19 4.40 2.56
CA GLY A 173 -13.41 3.64 2.75
C GLY A 173 -13.22 2.46 3.69
N VAL A 174 -12.14 1.69 3.51
CA VAL A 174 -11.79 0.57 4.41
C VAL A 174 -11.47 1.07 5.81
N MET A 175 -10.73 2.17 5.95
CA MET A 175 -10.44 2.74 7.27
C MET A 175 -11.72 3.16 8.01
N LYS A 176 -12.67 3.80 7.33
CA LYS A 176 -13.99 4.15 7.88
C LYS A 176 -14.80 2.92 8.25
N LYS A 177 -14.75 1.86 7.44
CA LYS A 177 -15.38 0.57 7.77
C LYS A 177 -14.75 -0.06 9.01
N TYR A 178 -13.43 -0.07 9.14
CA TYR A 178 -12.75 -0.53 10.34
C TYR A 178 -13.23 0.22 11.59
N MET A 179 -13.31 1.57 11.52
CA MET A 179 -13.82 2.40 12.61
C MET A 179 -15.27 2.08 12.99
N SER A 180 -16.11 1.70 12.03
CA SER A 180 -17.50 1.31 12.30
C SER A 180 -17.63 -0.04 13.02
N ILE A 181 -16.63 -0.92 12.85
CA ILE A 181 -16.61 -2.26 13.46
C ILE A 181 -15.89 -2.23 14.82
N LYS A 182 -14.72 -1.56 14.85
CA LYS A 182 -13.87 -1.45 16.05
C LYS A 182 -13.11 -0.13 16.01
N SER A 183 -13.45 0.78 16.91
CA SER A 183 -12.86 2.12 16.98
C SER A 183 -11.73 2.26 18.00
N ASP A 184 -11.44 1.21 18.77
CA ASP A 184 -10.41 1.16 19.82
C ASP A 184 -9.17 0.37 19.40
N GLY A 185 -8.21 0.25 20.30
CA GLY A 185 -6.96 -0.47 20.05
C GLY A 185 -6.03 0.25 19.09
N GLU A 186 -5.37 -0.47 18.19
CA GLU A 186 -4.33 0.09 17.32
C GLU A 186 -4.86 1.15 16.37
N ILE A 187 -6.10 1.04 15.89
CA ILE A 187 -6.68 2.06 15.01
C ILE A 187 -6.88 3.40 15.74
N ALA A 188 -7.20 3.38 17.04
CA ALA A 188 -7.28 4.61 17.84
C ALA A 188 -5.90 5.27 17.98
N VAL A 189 -4.84 4.48 18.14
CA VAL A 189 -3.45 4.97 18.15
C VAL A 189 -3.09 5.59 16.82
N MET A 190 -3.39 4.90 15.71
CA MET A 190 -3.17 5.37 14.34
C MET A 190 -3.92 6.68 14.08
N ASN A 191 -5.20 6.75 14.46
CA ASN A 191 -6.01 7.94 14.25
C ASN A 191 -5.45 9.15 15.02
N LYS A 192 -5.02 8.95 16.26
CA LYS A 192 -4.37 10.02 17.04
C LYS A 192 -3.07 10.49 16.39
N TYR A 193 -2.29 9.55 15.86
CA TYR A 193 -1.04 9.87 15.18
C TYR A 193 -1.28 10.66 13.89
N LEU A 194 -2.19 10.19 13.03
CA LEU A 194 -2.57 10.88 11.80
C LEU A 194 -3.21 12.24 12.08
N ALA A 195 -4.07 12.36 13.10
CA ALA A 195 -4.69 13.63 13.49
C ALA A 195 -3.64 14.68 13.86
N ASN A 196 -2.59 14.29 14.59
CA ASN A 196 -1.47 15.18 14.90
C ASN A 196 -0.70 15.61 13.64
N LEU A 197 -0.48 14.72 12.68
CA LEU A 197 0.21 15.04 11.43
C LEU A 197 -0.63 15.95 10.50
N LEU A 198 -1.97 15.80 10.56
CA LEU A 198 -2.91 16.51 9.70
C LEU A 198 -3.49 17.78 10.36
N ASP A 199 -3.13 18.05 11.61
CA ASP A 199 -3.64 19.17 12.41
C ASP A 199 -5.18 19.19 12.48
N CYS A 200 -5.79 18.02 12.83
CA CYS A 200 -7.24 17.84 12.87
C CYS A 200 -7.71 17.03 14.09
N GLN A 201 -9.03 16.91 14.26
CA GLN A 201 -9.61 16.00 15.25
C GLN A 201 -9.54 14.54 14.77
N THR A 202 -9.47 13.60 15.71
CA THR A 202 -9.44 12.15 15.39
C THR A 202 -10.70 11.66 14.67
N THR A 203 -11.85 12.37 14.85
CA THR A 203 -13.10 12.10 14.14
C THR A 203 -13.02 12.38 12.64
N ASP A 204 -12.20 13.34 12.24
CA ASP A 204 -12.14 13.89 10.88
C ASP A 204 -10.92 13.38 10.10
N VAL A 205 -10.14 12.48 10.71
CA VAL A 205 -8.81 12.11 10.22
C VAL A 205 -8.83 11.55 8.80
N TYR A 206 -9.81 10.71 8.45
CA TYR A 206 -9.86 10.09 7.12
C TYR A 206 -10.44 11.02 6.07
N GLU A 207 -11.28 11.97 6.45
CA GLU A 207 -11.71 13.08 5.59
C GLU A 207 -10.53 14.00 5.27
N LYS A 208 -9.78 14.42 6.29
CA LYS A 208 -8.60 15.29 6.12
C LYS A 208 -7.47 14.62 5.37
N LEU A 209 -7.25 13.32 5.60
CA LEU A 209 -6.30 12.54 4.81
C LEU A 209 -6.71 12.51 3.33
N GLU A 210 -7.99 12.23 3.05
CA GLU A 210 -8.52 12.20 1.69
C GLU A 210 -8.43 13.57 1.01
N GLU A 211 -8.74 14.67 1.72
CA GLU A 211 -8.56 16.03 1.23
C GLU A 211 -7.10 16.30 0.81
N LEU A 212 -6.13 15.89 1.64
CA LEU A 212 -4.71 16.04 1.33
C LEU A 212 -4.31 15.22 0.09
N LEU A 213 -4.71 13.95 0.04
CA LEU A 213 -4.37 13.06 -1.07
C LEU A 213 -5.01 13.51 -2.39
N ASN A 214 -6.24 14.04 -2.35
CA ASN A 214 -6.95 14.57 -3.52
C ASN A 214 -6.24 15.75 -4.18
N GLN A 215 -5.46 16.53 -3.43
CA GLN A 215 -4.66 17.63 -3.99
C GLN A 215 -3.46 17.11 -4.81
N LEU A 216 -3.03 15.88 -4.54
CA LEU A 216 -1.92 15.23 -5.25
C LEU A 216 -2.44 14.37 -6.41
N LEU A 217 -3.43 13.55 -6.14
CA LEU A 217 -4.06 12.62 -7.06
C LEU A 217 -5.59 12.64 -6.83
N PRO A 218 -6.39 13.19 -7.76
CA PRO A 218 -7.85 13.19 -7.62
C PRO A 218 -8.38 11.75 -7.48
N LYS A 219 -9.11 11.49 -6.40
CA LYS A 219 -9.75 10.20 -6.16
C LYS A 219 -10.94 10.02 -7.10
N LYS A 220 -10.99 8.88 -7.75
CA LYS A 220 -12.11 8.48 -8.58
C LYS A 220 -13.00 7.47 -7.86
N SER A 221 -14.28 7.52 -8.13
CA SER A 221 -15.23 6.50 -7.72
C SER A 221 -15.06 5.22 -8.56
N LEU A 222 -15.52 4.08 -8.05
CA LEU A 222 -15.38 2.80 -8.76
C LEU A 222 -16.04 2.84 -10.15
N HIS A 223 -17.16 3.54 -10.30
CA HIS A 223 -17.86 3.64 -11.60
C HIS A 223 -17.05 4.42 -12.65
N GLU A 224 -16.20 5.39 -12.24
CA GLU A 224 -15.32 6.12 -13.17
C GLU A 224 -14.21 5.24 -13.74
N TYR A 225 -13.91 4.11 -13.07
CA TYR A 225 -13.05 3.06 -13.63
C TYR A 225 -13.82 2.06 -14.50
N GLY A 226 -15.15 2.20 -14.62
CA GLY A 226 -16.01 1.32 -15.39
C GLY A 226 -16.64 0.18 -14.59
N VAL A 227 -16.44 0.13 -13.27
CA VAL A 227 -17.03 -0.90 -12.40
C VAL A 227 -18.55 -0.68 -12.31
N LYS A 228 -19.30 -1.72 -12.57
CA LYS A 228 -20.76 -1.70 -12.49
C LYS A 228 -21.23 -2.08 -11.09
N PRO A 229 -22.41 -1.58 -10.64
CA PRO A 229 -22.94 -1.89 -9.30
C PRO A 229 -23.04 -3.38 -8.99
N GLU A 230 -23.43 -4.19 -9.97
CA GLU A 230 -23.55 -5.66 -9.84
C GLU A 230 -22.21 -6.37 -9.66
N GLU A 231 -21.11 -5.75 -10.08
CA GLU A 231 -19.76 -6.33 -9.97
C GLU A 231 -19.15 -6.11 -8.58
N ILE A 232 -19.62 -5.12 -7.82
CA ILE A 232 -19.09 -4.81 -6.48
C ILE A 232 -19.21 -6.03 -5.56
N ARG A 233 -20.37 -6.70 -5.58
CA ARG A 233 -20.57 -7.91 -4.79
C ARG A 233 -19.68 -9.06 -5.27
N LEU A 234 -19.57 -9.25 -6.57
CA LEU A 234 -18.70 -10.28 -7.16
C LEU A 234 -17.23 -10.05 -6.78
N PHE A 235 -16.79 -8.79 -6.71
CA PHE A 235 -15.44 -8.45 -6.24
C PHE A 235 -15.26 -8.83 -4.77
N ALA A 236 -16.21 -8.50 -3.90
CA ALA A 236 -16.15 -8.88 -2.50
C ALA A 236 -16.09 -10.41 -2.33
N GLU A 237 -16.92 -11.15 -3.02
CA GLU A 237 -16.93 -12.63 -3.01
C GLU A 237 -15.59 -13.19 -3.52
N SER A 238 -15.08 -12.69 -4.64
CA SER A 238 -13.77 -13.10 -5.19
C SER A 238 -12.61 -12.78 -4.24
N VAL A 239 -12.65 -11.65 -3.56
CA VAL A 239 -11.65 -11.28 -2.55
C VAL A 239 -11.69 -12.23 -1.37
N MET A 240 -12.88 -12.52 -0.86
CA MET A 240 -13.06 -13.47 0.24
C MET A 240 -12.60 -14.89 -0.11
N GLU A 241 -12.78 -15.32 -1.35
CA GLU A 241 -12.34 -16.63 -1.81
C GLU A 241 -10.82 -16.70 -2.08
N ASN A 242 -10.26 -15.68 -2.72
CA ASN A 242 -8.93 -15.78 -3.33
C ASN A 242 -7.84 -14.99 -2.58
N GLN A 243 -8.19 -14.08 -1.64
CA GLN A 243 -7.23 -13.18 -1.00
C GLN A 243 -7.05 -13.43 0.51
N GLN A 244 -7.27 -14.66 0.97
CA GLN A 244 -7.13 -15.03 2.39
C GLN A 244 -5.73 -14.73 2.95
N ARG A 245 -4.69 -14.78 2.12
CA ARG A 245 -3.32 -14.40 2.50
C ARG A 245 -3.23 -12.94 2.98
N LEU A 246 -3.99 -12.04 2.37
CA LEU A 246 -4.07 -10.62 2.75
C LEU A 246 -5.08 -10.41 3.87
N LEU A 247 -6.28 -10.96 3.73
CA LEU A 247 -7.38 -10.75 4.68
C LEU A 247 -7.04 -11.16 6.12
N LYS A 248 -6.21 -12.20 6.32
CA LYS A 248 -5.74 -12.60 7.65
C LYS A 248 -4.89 -11.54 8.37
N ASN A 249 -4.37 -10.56 7.64
CA ASN A 249 -3.60 -9.44 8.20
C ASN A 249 -4.47 -8.20 8.43
N SER A 250 -5.78 -8.28 8.21
CA SER A 250 -6.69 -7.15 8.40
C SER A 250 -6.86 -6.83 9.88
N PHE A 251 -7.04 -5.55 10.20
CA PHE A 251 -7.23 -5.06 11.59
C PHE A 251 -8.42 -5.74 12.28
N VAL A 252 -9.49 -5.97 11.55
CA VAL A 252 -10.65 -6.76 11.98
C VAL A 252 -11.02 -7.76 10.89
N PRO A 253 -11.63 -8.92 11.24
CA PRO A 253 -12.18 -9.83 10.25
C PRO A 253 -13.21 -9.12 9.36
N MET A 254 -13.10 -9.33 8.05
CA MET A 254 -14.02 -8.77 7.05
C MET A 254 -14.99 -9.82 6.57
N THR A 255 -16.16 -9.36 6.13
CA THR A 255 -17.21 -10.17 5.50
C THR A 255 -17.52 -9.59 4.11
N THR A 256 -18.39 -10.25 3.35
CA THR A 256 -18.88 -9.76 2.06
C THR A 256 -19.89 -8.60 2.20
N GLU A 257 -20.30 -8.27 3.42
CA GLU A 257 -21.16 -7.14 3.79
C GLU A 257 -20.28 -6.00 4.35
#